data_fb225d72e7678e4e466356b6c1847ada
#
_entry.id   fb225d72e7678e4e466356b6c1847ada
#
_cell.length_a   1.000
_cell.length_b   1.000
_cell.length_c   1.000
_cell.angle_alpha   90.00
_cell.angle_beta   90.00
_cell.angle_gamma   90.00
#
_symmetry.space_group_name_H-M   'P 1'
#
loop_
_entity.id
_entity.type
_entity.pdbx_description
1 polymer ?
#
loop_
_entity_poly.entity_id
_entity_poly.type
_entity_poly.pdbx_seq_one_letter_code
_entity_poly.pdbx_strand_id
1 'polypeptide(L)'
;MALQRLIASGIGRKLLVALTGLGLVGFLVSHVAGNMNLYLPAKDGQPAINTYADQLHHLPGFFFLELGLAVMFIAHILLTIGLVLSNRAAKGSRYAVTATKQERGGVLAGRTMAISGIVVLVFLVVHIGDFRLQREAIEGAGGLEASLLAKLAVPWRAALYVVGSILVCFHMTHGVASAFRSLGIAHEKYTPMIEKTGYILGIVIGLAFASVPVYA
;
A
#
# COMPACT_ATOMS: atom_id res chain seq x y z
N MET A 1 19.65 -12.07 -19.47
CA MET A 1 18.88 -13.28 -19.87
C MET A 1 18.00 -13.85 -18.75
N ALA A 2 18.48 -14.11 -17.52
CA ALA A 2 17.65 -14.70 -16.45
C ALA A 2 16.47 -13.80 -16.01
N LEU A 3 16.71 -12.51 -15.78
CA LEU A 3 15.67 -11.54 -15.39
C LEU A 3 14.59 -11.39 -16.47
N GLN A 4 14.99 -11.38 -17.75
CA GLN A 4 14.02 -11.29 -18.86
C GLN A 4 13.10 -12.52 -18.90
N ARG A 5 13.65 -13.73 -18.67
CA ARG A 5 12.86 -14.96 -18.57
C ARG A 5 11.91 -14.95 -17.37
N LEU A 6 12.37 -14.42 -16.24
CA LEU A 6 11.57 -14.28 -15.03
C LEU A 6 10.37 -13.34 -15.28
N ILE A 7 10.60 -12.16 -15.85
CA ILE A 7 9.56 -11.17 -16.16
C ILE A 7 8.61 -11.68 -17.27
N ALA A 8 9.11 -12.47 -18.21
CA ALA A 8 8.30 -13.04 -19.29
C ALA A 8 7.38 -14.18 -18.81
N SER A 9 7.79 -14.91 -17.77
CA SER A 9 6.99 -16.04 -17.25
C SER A 9 5.86 -15.60 -16.32
N GLY A 10 4.70 -16.27 -16.40
CA GLY A 10 3.58 -16.00 -15.51
C GLY A 10 3.90 -16.26 -14.04
N ILE A 11 4.72 -17.28 -13.74
CA ILE A 11 5.17 -17.61 -12.39
C ILE A 11 6.14 -16.54 -11.88
N GLY A 12 7.12 -16.16 -12.68
CA GLY A 12 8.09 -15.14 -12.30
C GLY A 12 7.45 -13.81 -12.01
N ARG A 13 6.47 -13.37 -12.81
CA ARG A 13 5.69 -12.17 -12.54
C ARG A 13 4.94 -12.24 -11.20
N LYS A 14 4.31 -13.38 -10.87
CA LYS A 14 3.63 -13.59 -9.58
C LYS A 14 4.61 -13.50 -8.41
N LEU A 15 5.79 -14.09 -8.52
CA LEU A 15 6.85 -14.00 -7.51
C LEU A 15 7.29 -12.54 -7.28
N LEU A 16 7.56 -11.81 -8.36
CA LEU A 16 7.98 -10.40 -8.27
C LEU A 16 6.88 -9.51 -7.70
N VAL A 17 5.61 -9.72 -8.07
CA VAL A 17 4.45 -9.01 -7.48
C VAL A 17 4.35 -9.32 -5.99
N ALA A 18 4.57 -10.56 -5.58
CA ALA A 18 4.54 -10.97 -4.17
C ALA A 18 5.67 -10.30 -3.37
N LEU A 19 6.90 -10.32 -3.87
CA LEU A 19 8.06 -9.70 -3.20
C LEU A 19 7.91 -8.19 -3.08
N THR A 20 7.55 -7.51 -4.17
CA THR A 20 7.32 -6.07 -4.17
C THR A 20 6.14 -5.70 -3.27
N GLY A 21 5.05 -6.47 -3.31
CA GLY A 21 3.89 -6.25 -2.45
C GLY A 21 4.21 -6.38 -0.96
N LEU A 22 4.97 -7.41 -0.55
CA LEU A 22 5.41 -7.58 0.84
C LEU A 22 6.38 -6.46 1.27
N GLY A 23 7.27 -6.03 0.38
CA GLY A 23 8.12 -4.87 0.64
C GLY A 23 7.31 -3.59 0.89
N LEU A 24 6.26 -3.35 0.08
CA LEU A 24 5.34 -2.23 0.28
C LEU A 24 4.52 -2.35 1.59
N VAL A 25 4.16 -3.56 2.01
CA VAL A 25 3.56 -3.78 3.34
C VAL A 25 4.53 -3.37 4.45
N GLY A 26 5.80 -3.75 4.35
CA GLY A 26 6.84 -3.30 5.28
C GLY A 26 6.96 -1.78 5.33
N PHE A 27 6.92 -1.13 4.17
CA PHE A 27 6.88 0.33 4.09
C PHE A 27 5.64 0.91 4.78
N LEU A 28 4.44 0.36 4.56
CA LEU A 28 3.22 0.86 5.20
C LEU A 28 3.28 0.75 6.73
N VAL A 29 3.89 -0.30 7.28
CA VAL A 29 4.12 -0.43 8.73
C VAL A 29 4.99 0.72 9.24
N SER A 30 6.13 0.99 8.60
CA SER A 30 7.00 2.11 8.99
C SER A 30 6.36 3.47 8.77
N HIS A 31 5.56 3.60 7.71
CA HIS A 31 4.84 4.84 7.40
C HIS A 31 3.75 5.15 8.44
N VAL A 32 2.97 4.15 8.87
CA VAL A 32 2.04 4.30 10.00
C VAL A 32 2.79 4.71 11.26
N ALA A 33 3.88 4.02 11.59
CA ALA A 33 4.67 4.36 12.78
C ALA A 33 5.16 5.82 12.75
N GLY A 34 5.58 6.31 11.58
CA GLY A 34 5.92 7.71 11.37
C GLY A 34 4.74 8.65 11.59
N ASN A 35 3.57 8.32 11.05
CA ASN A 35 2.35 9.14 11.23
C ASN A 35 1.86 9.19 12.67
N MET A 36 2.11 8.16 13.48
CA MET A 36 1.73 8.14 14.91
C MET A 36 2.45 9.21 15.73
N ASN A 37 3.54 9.80 15.24
CA ASN A 37 4.16 10.96 15.87
C ASN A 37 3.24 12.19 15.91
N LEU A 38 2.18 12.23 15.09
CA LEU A 38 1.15 13.28 15.16
C LEU A 38 0.47 13.35 16.54
N TYR A 39 0.36 12.22 17.23
CA TYR A 39 -0.33 12.10 18.52
C TYR A 39 0.61 12.25 19.74
N LEU A 40 1.90 12.38 19.50
CA LEU A 40 2.88 12.56 20.57
C LEU A 40 2.97 14.04 20.97
N PRO A 41 3.26 14.33 22.25
CA PRO A 41 3.44 15.70 22.69
C PRO A 41 4.63 16.37 21.97
N ALA A 42 4.51 17.66 21.77
CA ALA A 42 5.60 18.48 21.28
C ALA A 42 6.83 18.37 22.20
N LYS A 43 8.01 18.33 21.61
CA LYS A 43 9.27 18.30 22.33
C LYS A 43 10.11 19.52 21.93
N ASP A 44 10.65 20.22 22.93
CA ASP A 44 11.47 21.43 22.71
C ASP A 44 10.75 22.50 21.86
N GLY A 45 9.42 22.62 22.04
CA GLY A 45 8.58 23.57 21.31
C GLY A 45 8.28 23.18 19.86
N GLN A 46 8.69 21.99 19.40
CA GLN A 46 8.44 21.49 18.06
C GLN A 46 7.47 20.29 18.07
N PRO A 47 6.50 20.23 17.17
CA PRO A 47 5.65 19.04 16.99
C PRO A 47 6.48 17.78 16.71
N ALA A 48 6.13 16.68 17.36
CA ALA A 48 6.90 15.45 17.24
C ALA A 48 6.96 14.91 15.81
N ILE A 49 5.89 15.07 15.02
CA ILE A 49 5.86 14.66 13.61
C ILE A 49 6.81 15.49 12.73
N ASN A 50 6.99 16.80 13.04
CA ASN A 50 7.94 17.65 12.33
C ASN A 50 9.37 17.21 12.63
N THR A 51 9.70 16.97 13.91
CA THR A 51 11.00 16.47 14.35
C THR A 51 11.32 15.12 13.71
N TYR A 52 10.34 14.21 13.65
CA TYR A 52 10.50 12.92 13.00
C TYR A 52 10.77 13.06 11.49
N ALA A 53 10.01 13.91 10.80
CA ALA A 53 10.18 14.15 9.37
C ALA A 53 11.57 14.75 9.06
N ASP A 54 12.01 15.71 9.86
CA ASP A 54 13.33 16.33 9.73
C ASP A 54 14.45 15.31 9.92
N GLN A 55 14.41 14.53 11.00
CA GLN A 55 15.38 13.47 11.25
C GLN A 55 15.43 12.43 10.13
N LEU A 56 14.27 12.04 9.61
CA LEU A 56 14.18 11.09 8.51
C LEU A 56 14.84 11.62 7.23
N HIS A 57 14.61 12.89 6.90
CA HIS A 57 15.16 13.51 5.71
C HIS A 57 16.68 13.72 5.78
N HIS A 58 17.22 13.88 7.00
CA HIS A 58 18.67 14.02 7.22
C HIS A 58 19.40 12.68 7.39
N LEU A 59 18.69 11.55 7.32
CA LEU A 59 19.35 10.24 7.36
C LEU A 59 20.31 10.07 6.16
N PRO A 60 21.55 9.66 6.40
CA PRO A 60 22.45 9.29 5.32
C PRO A 60 21.83 8.21 4.42
N GLY A 61 21.77 8.46 3.13
CA GLY A 61 21.19 7.51 2.18
C GLY A 61 19.66 7.54 2.06
N PHE A 62 18.97 8.48 2.70
CA PHE A 62 17.51 8.63 2.56
C PHE A 62 17.04 8.70 1.10
N PHE A 63 17.80 9.39 0.24
CA PHE A 63 17.53 9.43 -1.20
C PHE A 63 17.45 8.03 -1.84
N PHE A 64 18.36 7.12 -1.46
CA PHE A 64 18.34 5.75 -2.01
C PHE A 64 17.17 4.94 -1.48
N LEU A 65 16.73 5.15 -0.24
CA LEU A 65 15.52 4.54 0.32
C LEU A 65 14.29 5.02 -0.45
N GLU A 66 14.17 6.32 -0.70
CA GLU A 66 13.08 6.92 -1.44
C GLU A 66 13.05 6.44 -2.90
N LEU A 67 14.21 6.42 -3.56
CA LEU A 67 14.34 5.91 -4.92
C LEU A 67 13.99 4.41 -4.99
N GLY A 68 14.47 3.61 -4.06
CA GLY A 68 14.16 2.18 -3.96
C GLY A 68 12.66 1.95 -3.77
N LEU A 69 12.02 2.75 -2.94
CA LEU A 69 10.58 2.70 -2.73
C LEU A 69 9.81 3.07 -4.00
N ALA A 70 10.20 4.13 -4.70
CA ALA A 70 9.58 4.52 -5.96
C ALA A 70 9.71 3.42 -7.02
N VAL A 71 10.90 2.82 -7.17
CA VAL A 71 11.13 1.69 -8.07
C VAL A 71 10.25 0.50 -7.69
N MET A 72 10.11 0.21 -6.39
CA MET A 72 9.27 -0.89 -5.89
C MET A 72 7.80 -0.66 -6.20
N PHE A 73 7.27 0.57 -6.00
CA PHE A 73 5.90 0.94 -6.39
C PHE A 73 5.68 0.77 -7.89
N ILE A 74 6.56 1.34 -8.71
CA ILE A 74 6.46 1.27 -10.17
C ILE A 74 6.49 -0.19 -10.63
N ALA A 75 7.43 -0.98 -10.11
CA ALA A 75 7.55 -2.41 -10.45
C ALA A 75 6.28 -3.18 -10.06
N HIS A 76 5.76 -2.96 -8.83
CA HIS A 76 4.53 -3.62 -8.36
C HIS A 76 3.34 -3.30 -9.28
N ILE A 77 3.15 -2.05 -9.63
CA ILE A 77 2.05 -1.58 -10.48
C ILE A 77 2.18 -2.20 -11.89
N LEU A 78 3.33 -2.05 -12.54
CA LEU A 78 3.52 -2.52 -13.92
C LEU A 78 3.41 -4.04 -14.03
N LEU A 79 4.02 -4.79 -13.10
CA LEU A 79 3.94 -6.25 -13.06
C LEU A 79 2.50 -6.73 -12.82
N THR A 80 1.76 -6.05 -11.93
CA THR A 80 0.37 -6.38 -11.64
C THR A 80 -0.53 -6.11 -12.84
N ILE A 81 -0.39 -4.97 -13.50
CA ILE A 81 -1.12 -4.64 -14.74
C ILE A 81 -0.83 -5.72 -15.79
N GLY A 82 0.44 -6.03 -16.03
CA GLY A 82 0.84 -7.06 -16.99
C GLY A 82 0.26 -8.44 -16.66
N LEU A 83 0.18 -8.80 -15.37
CA LEU A 83 -0.42 -10.06 -14.91
C LEU A 83 -1.94 -10.07 -15.14
N VAL A 84 -2.64 -8.97 -14.82
CA VAL A 84 -4.10 -8.83 -15.05
C VAL A 84 -4.44 -8.92 -16.53
N LEU A 85 -3.69 -8.23 -17.39
CA LEU A 85 -3.89 -8.25 -18.85
C LEU A 85 -3.66 -9.65 -19.42
N SER A 86 -2.56 -10.31 -19.02
CA SER A 86 -2.26 -11.67 -19.46
C SER A 86 -3.33 -12.68 -19.03
N ASN A 87 -3.82 -12.56 -17.78
CA ASN A 87 -4.87 -13.42 -17.27
C ASN A 87 -6.21 -13.19 -17.99
N ARG A 88 -6.50 -11.95 -18.39
CA ARG A 88 -7.70 -11.63 -19.19
C ARG A 88 -7.60 -12.20 -20.61
N ALA A 89 -6.44 -12.07 -21.24
CA ALA A 89 -6.20 -12.61 -22.59
C ALA A 89 -6.27 -14.14 -22.63
N ALA A 90 -5.78 -14.83 -21.59
CA ALA A 90 -5.88 -16.28 -21.46
C ALA A 90 -7.32 -16.80 -21.22
N LYS A 91 -8.25 -15.95 -20.79
CA LYS A 91 -9.67 -16.27 -20.60
C LYS A 91 -10.44 -16.15 -21.91
N GLY A 92 -10.23 -17.07 -22.84
CA GLY A 92 -10.87 -17.02 -24.18
C GLY A 92 -12.39 -17.15 -24.23
N SER A 93 -13.05 -17.70 -23.20
CA SER A 93 -14.51 -17.77 -23.09
C SER A 93 -14.96 -17.74 -21.62
N ARG A 94 -16.19 -17.28 -21.36
CA ARG A 94 -16.81 -17.41 -20.02
C ARG A 94 -16.94 -18.90 -19.70
N TYR A 95 -16.39 -19.34 -18.57
CA TYR A 95 -16.66 -20.68 -18.07
C TYR A 95 -18.17 -20.86 -17.86
N ALA A 96 -18.76 -21.89 -18.49
CA ALA A 96 -20.16 -22.25 -18.34
C ALA A 96 -20.47 -22.77 -16.92
N VAL A 97 -19.43 -23.24 -16.20
CA VAL A 97 -19.54 -23.72 -14.82
C VAL A 97 -18.48 -23.00 -13.98
N THR A 98 -18.94 -22.20 -13.03
CA THR A 98 -18.08 -21.67 -11.96
C THR A 98 -18.01 -22.72 -10.85
N ALA A 99 -16.83 -23.27 -10.62
CA ALA A 99 -16.58 -24.30 -9.62
C ALA A 99 -16.96 -23.85 -8.20
N THR A 100 -17.18 -24.83 -7.39
CA THR A 100 -17.50 -24.96 -5.95
C THR A 100 -17.48 -23.71 -5.03
N LYS A 101 -18.27 -23.78 -3.94
CA LYS A 101 -18.40 -22.72 -2.90
C LYS A 101 -17.07 -22.17 -2.36
N GLN A 102 -16.01 -22.96 -2.34
CA GLN A 102 -14.68 -22.59 -1.87
C GLN A 102 -13.93 -21.68 -2.86
N GLU A 103 -14.23 -21.79 -4.17
CA GLU A 103 -13.62 -20.98 -5.22
C GLU A 103 -14.29 -19.62 -5.42
N ARG A 104 -15.50 -19.41 -4.90
CA ARG A 104 -16.19 -18.11 -4.98
C ARG A 104 -15.43 -17.01 -4.24
N GLY A 105 -14.81 -17.32 -3.11
CA GLY A 105 -13.95 -16.39 -2.38
C GLY A 105 -12.71 -16.00 -3.18
N GLY A 106 -12.04 -16.95 -3.83
CA GLY A 106 -10.86 -16.69 -4.66
C GLY A 106 -11.14 -15.89 -5.92
N VAL A 107 -12.27 -16.13 -6.59
CA VAL A 107 -12.70 -15.36 -7.77
C VAL A 107 -13.08 -13.93 -7.41
N LEU A 108 -13.78 -13.73 -6.29
CA LEU A 108 -14.16 -12.41 -5.81
C LEU A 108 -12.91 -11.61 -5.38
N ALA A 109 -12.01 -12.22 -4.61
CA ALA A 109 -10.75 -11.64 -4.21
C ALA A 109 -9.91 -11.20 -5.43
N GLY A 110 -9.77 -12.04 -6.45
CA GLY A 110 -9.03 -11.70 -7.66
C GLY A 110 -9.62 -10.54 -8.48
N ARG A 111 -10.96 -10.36 -8.46
CA ARG A 111 -11.63 -9.24 -9.11
C ARG A 111 -11.51 -7.95 -8.30
N THR A 112 -11.71 -8.03 -7.00
CA THR A 112 -11.63 -6.87 -6.09
C THR A 112 -10.21 -6.34 -5.94
N MET A 113 -9.18 -7.20 -6.04
CA MET A 113 -7.77 -6.80 -6.00
C MET A 113 -7.40 -5.82 -7.11
N ALA A 114 -7.83 -6.07 -8.35
CA ALA A 114 -7.53 -5.15 -9.46
C ALA A 114 -8.23 -3.80 -9.27
N ILE A 115 -9.49 -3.81 -8.82
CA ILE A 115 -10.28 -2.58 -8.60
C ILE A 115 -9.69 -1.80 -7.43
N SER A 116 -9.46 -2.44 -6.29
CA SER A 116 -8.87 -1.78 -5.12
C SER A 116 -7.47 -1.23 -5.44
N GLY A 117 -6.67 -1.96 -6.21
CA GLY A 117 -5.36 -1.50 -6.65
C GLY A 117 -5.40 -0.25 -7.51
N ILE A 118 -6.37 -0.12 -8.43
CA ILE A 118 -6.55 1.09 -9.24
C ILE A 118 -6.94 2.27 -8.35
N VAL A 119 -7.86 2.08 -7.42
CA VAL A 119 -8.32 3.18 -6.54
C VAL A 119 -7.21 3.59 -5.56
N VAL A 120 -6.45 2.62 -5.03
CA VAL A 120 -5.25 2.91 -4.21
C VAL A 120 -4.20 3.68 -5.04
N LEU A 121 -4.02 3.37 -6.32
CA LEU A 121 -3.12 4.11 -7.20
C LEU A 121 -3.56 5.57 -7.38
N VAL A 122 -4.85 5.81 -7.61
CA VAL A 122 -5.40 7.18 -7.70
C VAL A 122 -5.17 7.95 -6.39
N PHE A 123 -5.46 7.31 -5.26
CA PHE A 123 -5.19 7.89 -3.94
C PHE A 123 -3.68 8.18 -3.75
N LEU A 124 -2.80 7.26 -4.13
CA LEU A 124 -1.35 7.43 -4.04
C LEU A 124 -0.86 8.66 -4.82
N VAL A 125 -1.39 8.88 -6.03
CA VAL A 125 -1.03 10.07 -6.84
C VAL A 125 -1.41 11.36 -6.12
N VAL A 126 -2.61 11.43 -5.55
CA VAL A 126 -3.06 12.59 -4.77
C VAL A 126 -2.19 12.75 -3.51
N HIS A 127 -1.92 11.67 -2.78
CA HIS A 127 -1.12 11.68 -1.57
C HIS A 127 0.32 12.19 -1.81
N ILE A 128 0.97 11.68 -2.86
CA ILE A 128 2.32 12.16 -3.26
C ILE A 128 2.25 13.64 -3.67
N GLY A 129 1.22 14.03 -4.42
CA GLY A 129 0.99 15.42 -4.81
C GLY A 129 0.79 16.35 -3.63
N ASP A 130 0.05 15.91 -2.60
CA ASP A 130 -0.25 16.72 -1.42
C ASP A 130 0.97 16.89 -0.48
N PHE A 131 1.84 15.90 -0.37
CA PHE A 131 2.91 15.92 0.63
C PHE A 131 4.30 15.88 0.01
N ARG A 132 4.62 14.91 -0.84
CA ARG A 132 5.98 14.75 -1.35
C ARG A 132 6.39 15.85 -2.34
N LEU A 133 5.51 16.20 -3.27
CA LEU A 133 5.79 17.23 -4.29
C LEU A 133 5.67 18.66 -3.74
N GLN A 134 5.12 18.84 -2.55
CA GLN A 134 4.99 20.15 -1.90
C GLN A 134 5.92 20.32 -0.69
N ARG A 135 6.96 19.51 -0.59
CA ARG A 135 7.85 19.48 0.58
C ARG A 135 8.39 20.87 0.94
N GLU A 136 8.95 21.61 0.00
CA GLU A 136 9.50 22.94 0.25
C GLU A 136 8.43 23.93 0.76
N ALA A 137 7.23 23.88 0.18
CA ALA A 137 6.11 24.68 0.64
C ALA A 137 5.65 24.30 2.06
N ILE A 138 5.70 23.01 2.39
CA ILE A 138 5.37 22.49 3.73
C ILE A 138 6.37 22.98 4.77
N GLU A 139 7.65 22.92 4.47
CA GLU A 139 8.72 23.41 5.36
C GLU A 139 8.58 24.92 5.60
N GLY A 140 8.26 25.72 4.57
CA GLY A 140 8.01 27.15 4.66
C GLY A 140 6.72 27.55 5.37
N ALA A 141 5.73 26.66 5.47
CA ALA A 141 4.40 26.91 6.04
C ALA A 141 4.24 26.43 7.50
N GLY A 142 5.30 26.21 8.24
CA GLY A 142 5.28 25.78 9.64
C GLY A 142 5.42 24.27 9.83
N GLY A 143 5.82 23.55 8.77
CA GLY A 143 6.16 22.14 8.81
C GLY A 143 5.01 21.19 8.48
N LEU A 144 5.30 19.90 8.67
CA LEU A 144 4.39 18.83 8.25
C LEU A 144 3.06 18.83 9.01
N GLU A 145 3.09 19.06 10.34
CA GLU A 145 1.85 19.09 11.15
C GLU A 145 0.90 20.17 10.67
N ALA A 146 1.35 21.42 10.58
CA ALA A 146 0.52 22.54 10.15
C ALA A 146 -0.09 22.31 8.76
N SER A 147 0.73 21.83 7.82
CA SER A 147 0.26 21.53 6.44
C SER A 147 -0.72 20.37 6.40
N LEU A 148 -0.50 19.33 7.20
CA LEU A 148 -1.38 18.17 7.30
C LEU A 148 -2.75 18.59 7.84
N LEU A 149 -2.77 19.30 8.96
CA LEU A 149 -4.02 19.78 9.58
C LEU A 149 -4.78 20.73 8.64
N ALA A 150 -4.08 21.68 8.01
CA ALA A 150 -4.70 22.61 7.05
C ALA A 150 -5.32 21.89 5.84
N LYS A 151 -4.65 20.87 5.29
CA LYS A 151 -5.16 20.09 4.17
C LYS A 151 -6.35 19.23 4.56
N LEU A 152 -6.30 18.59 5.70
CA LEU A 152 -7.34 17.67 6.18
C LEU A 152 -8.52 18.39 6.84
N ALA A 153 -8.39 19.66 7.24
CA ALA A 153 -9.52 20.50 7.61
C ALA A 153 -10.52 20.73 6.47
N VAL A 154 -10.11 20.46 5.20
CA VAL A 154 -11.02 20.54 4.06
C VAL A 154 -11.83 19.24 3.95
N PRO A 155 -13.19 19.27 4.11
CA PRO A 155 -13.99 18.05 4.30
C PRO A 155 -13.87 17.00 3.18
N TRP A 156 -13.80 17.42 1.92
CA TRP A 156 -13.66 16.46 0.81
C TRP A 156 -12.29 15.79 0.80
N ARG A 157 -11.22 16.49 1.24
CA ARG A 157 -9.88 15.91 1.39
C ARG A 157 -9.85 14.91 2.54
N ALA A 158 -10.38 15.28 3.70
CA ALA A 158 -10.51 14.34 4.82
C ALA A 158 -11.25 13.07 4.40
N ALA A 159 -12.40 13.20 3.72
CA ALA A 159 -13.15 12.07 3.19
C ALA A 159 -12.32 11.21 2.21
N LEU A 160 -11.56 11.84 1.30
CA LEU A 160 -10.67 11.15 0.37
C LEU A 160 -9.60 10.33 1.12
N TYR A 161 -9.00 10.89 2.17
CA TYR A 161 -7.98 10.21 2.96
C TYR A 161 -8.56 9.08 3.81
N VAL A 162 -9.76 9.24 4.39
CA VAL A 162 -10.48 8.15 5.08
C VAL A 162 -10.78 7.01 4.11
N VAL A 163 -11.36 7.31 2.94
CA VAL A 163 -11.69 6.31 1.92
C VAL A 163 -10.42 5.63 1.40
N GLY A 164 -9.36 6.39 1.13
CA GLY A 164 -8.06 5.87 0.72
C GLY A 164 -7.50 4.88 1.75
N SER A 165 -7.55 5.21 3.03
CA SER A 165 -7.10 4.35 4.14
C SER A 165 -7.89 3.03 4.19
N ILE A 166 -9.21 3.09 4.03
CA ILE A 166 -10.08 1.91 3.97
C ILE A 166 -9.72 1.02 2.78
N LEU A 167 -9.47 1.63 1.62
CA LEU A 167 -9.12 0.88 0.41
C LEU A 167 -7.73 0.24 0.48
N VAL A 168 -6.75 0.91 1.11
CA VAL A 168 -5.45 0.31 1.45
C VAL A 168 -5.64 -0.90 2.36
N CYS A 169 -6.48 -0.78 3.41
CA CYS A 169 -6.86 -1.91 4.27
C CYS A 169 -7.37 -3.11 3.43
N PHE A 170 -8.37 -2.90 2.60
CA PHE A 170 -8.92 -3.95 1.73
C PHE A 170 -7.88 -4.55 0.79
N HIS A 171 -7.05 -3.73 0.19
CA HIS A 171 -6.00 -4.19 -0.71
C HIS A 171 -4.99 -5.07 0.02
N MET A 172 -4.58 -4.68 1.22
CA MET A 172 -3.63 -5.44 2.05
C MET A 172 -4.20 -6.75 2.56
N THR A 173 -5.45 -6.78 3.06
CA THR A 173 -6.06 -8.01 3.63
C THR A 173 -6.02 -9.18 2.65
N HIS A 174 -6.24 -8.91 1.37
CA HIS A 174 -6.16 -9.92 0.30
C HIS A 174 -4.74 -10.09 -0.26
N GLY A 175 -3.99 -8.99 -0.34
CA GLY A 175 -2.63 -8.94 -0.92
C GLY A 175 -1.64 -9.80 -0.16
N VAL A 176 -1.60 -9.69 1.17
CA VAL A 176 -0.67 -10.44 2.03
C VAL A 176 -0.84 -11.96 1.83
N ALA A 177 -2.05 -12.47 1.98
CA ALA A 177 -2.31 -13.90 1.80
C ALA A 177 -1.99 -14.38 0.37
N SER A 178 -2.29 -13.55 -0.64
CA SER A 178 -1.97 -13.85 -2.03
C SER A 178 -0.46 -13.89 -2.30
N ALA A 179 0.30 -13.00 -1.67
CA ALA A 179 1.75 -12.94 -1.78
C ALA A 179 2.39 -14.23 -1.23
N PHE A 180 2.03 -14.66 -0.02
CA PHE A 180 2.55 -15.90 0.55
C PHE A 180 2.21 -17.13 -0.28
N ARG A 181 0.98 -17.22 -0.80
CA ARG A 181 0.61 -18.29 -1.75
C ARG A 181 1.45 -18.26 -3.03
N SER A 182 1.74 -17.08 -3.56
CA SER A 182 2.58 -16.93 -4.76
C SER A 182 4.04 -17.31 -4.52
N LEU A 183 4.53 -17.19 -3.29
CA LEU A 183 5.86 -17.62 -2.86
C LEU A 183 5.94 -19.14 -2.57
N GLY A 184 4.84 -19.88 -2.75
CA GLY A 184 4.79 -21.31 -2.47
C GLY A 184 4.58 -21.66 -1.00
N ILE A 185 4.33 -20.67 -0.13
CA ILE A 185 4.03 -20.87 1.29
C ILE A 185 2.52 -21.09 1.44
N ALA A 186 2.05 -22.21 0.94
CA ALA A 186 0.66 -22.65 1.06
C ALA A 186 0.63 -24.04 1.73
N HIS A 187 0.09 -24.11 2.94
CA HIS A 187 -0.03 -25.35 3.71
C HIS A 187 -1.30 -25.29 4.55
N GLU A 188 -2.04 -26.39 4.65
CA GLU A 188 -3.31 -26.45 5.37
C GLU A 188 -3.23 -25.89 6.80
N LYS A 189 -2.12 -26.15 7.50
CA LYS A 189 -1.88 -25.66 8.87
C LYS A 189 -1.58 -24.15 8.94
N TYR A 190 -0.81 -23.59 7.99
CA TYR A 190 -0.30 -22.20 8.09
C TYR A 190 -1.10 -21.20 7.28
N THR A 191 -1.77 -21.62 6.22
CA THR A 191 -2.58 -20.74 5.37
C THR A 191 -3.64 -19.96 6.16
N PRO A 192 -4.43 -20.58 7.05
CA PRO A 192 -5.42 -19.84 7.85
C PRO A 192 -4.79 -18.79 8.78
N MET A 193 -3.60 -19.09 9.32
CA MET A 193 -2.86 -18.15 10.17
C MET A 193 -2.35 -16.95 9.36
N ILE A 194 -1.80 -17.18 8.17
CA ILE A 194 -1.33 -16.14 7.26
C ILE A 194 -2.48 -15.23 6.84
N GLU A 195 -3.63 -15.81 6.49
CA GLU A 195 -4.84 -15.06 6.15
C GLU A 195 -5.31 -14.19 7.32
N LYS A 196 -5.42 -14.76 8.51
CA LYS A 196 -5.80 -14.03 9.72
C LYS A 196 -4.81 -12.90 10.05
N THR A 197 -3.50 -13.15 9.92
CA THR A 197 -2.48 -12.12 10.12
C THR A 197 -2.60 -10.99 9.09
N GLY A 198 -2.82 -11.32 7.82
CA GLY A 198 -3.07 -10.34 6.76
C GLY A 198 -4.31 -9.47 7.04
N TYR A 199 -5.40 -10.07 7.53
CA TYR A 199 -6.59 -9.33 7.94
C TYR A 199 -6.32 -8.39 9.12
N ILE A 200 -5.70 -8.88 10.18
CA ILE A 200 -5.39 -8.07 11.37
C ILE A 200 -4.47 -6.91 10.99
N LEU A 201 -3.40 -7.19 10.26
CA LEU A 201 -2.44 -6.18 9.83
C LEU A 201 -3.11 -5.12 8.95
N GLY A 202 -3.93 -5.53 7.98
CA GLY A 202 -4.67 -4.61 7.11
C GLY A 202 -5.63 -3.72 7.90
N ILE A 203 -6.39 -4.28 8.85
CA ILE A 203 -7.32 -3.52 9.69
C ILE A 203 -6.57 -2.53 10.59
N VAL A 204 -5.51 -2.96 11.27
CA VAL A 204 -4.73 -2.11 12.17
C VAL A 204 -4.12 -0.92 11.40
N ILE A 205 -3.48 -1.18 10.27
CA ILE A 205 -2.88 -0.14 9.42
C ILE A 205 -3.96 0.79 8.85
N GLY A 206 -5.07 0.23 8.35
CA GLY A 206 -6.16 1.03 7.81
C GLY A 206 -6.82 1.94 8.84
N LEU A 207 -7.06 1.45 10.05
CA LEU A 207 -7.60 2.26 11.15
C LEU A 207 -6.61 3.32 11.61
N ALA A 208 -5.33 2.98 11.72
CA ALA A 208 -4.29 3.93 12.09
C ALA A 208 -4.17 5.07 11.07
N PHE A 209 -4.20 4.79 9.76
CA PHE A 209 -4.22 5.83 8.74
C PHE A 209 -5.53 6.64 8.74
N ALA A 210 -6.68 5.98 8.91
CA ALA A 210 -7.98 6.67 8.95
C ALA A 210 -8.13 7.57 10.18
N SER A 211 -7.43 7.29 11.28
CA SER A 211 -7.45 8.14 12.48
C SER A 211 -6.85 9.53 12.21
N VAL A 212 -5.88 9.65 11.31
CA VAL A 212 -5.21 10.92 10.99
C VAL A 212 -6.17 11.98 10.45
N PRO A 213 -6.96 11.73 9.37
CA PRO A 213 -7.92 12.71 8.89
C PRO A 213 -9.15 12.90 9.80
N VAL A 214 -9.38 12.01 10.75
CA VAL A 214 -10.44 12.17 11.76
C VAL A 214 -9.96 13.06 12.91
N TYR A 215 -8.68 13.04 13.21
CA TYR A 215 -8.05 13.90 14.23
C TYR A 215 -7.90 15.33 13.76
N ALA A 216 -7.64 15.57 12.48
CA ALA A 216 -7.40 16.89 11.90
C ALA A 216 -8.67 17.73 11.79
#